data_b1094430bbf1904fe317957921ac60d7
#
_entry.id   b1094430bbf1904fe317957921ac60d7
#
_cell.length_a   1.000
_cell.length_b   1.000
_cell.length_c   1.000
_cell.angle_alpha   90.00
_cell.angle_beta   90.00
_cell.angle_gamma   90.00
#
_symmetry.space_group_name_H-M   'P 1'
#
loop_
_entity.id
_entity.type
_entity.pdbx_description
1 polymer ?
#
loop_
_entity_poly.entity_id
_entity_poly.type
_entity_poly.pdbx_seq_one_letter_code
_entity_poly.pdbx_strand_id
1 'polypeptide(L)'
;MFDVVVIGGGMIGASAARHLAQSGLDVGVVAPPEPVDAAVHTGPFGAHYDETRLSRTIWADPLEAELMRRAELAKPDIEEFSDRPVYSGPGYLYAAVPDEDEGLGDLVAGMPEGHGIEVLGPAALAERYPEIHFQEEVVGYLEPGGGCLNPRALVASQLRAATEAGAHIFTVGASGMTMDPTPTVSLVDGTRIGCRKVLVATGAFTNGIGLLERPLALRMKTETVLLAEIGEHEAERLAGLPPMHYGIHDPVVADIYAAPPTTYPDGSVLLKWGANTIRDRWVERPDEIAAWYRHGDGDDIVELMRPSMEATYPGIEVTGWRTHRCVVTYTGHGHTYIDAVEPGRLYLAVGGHGRSAKCADPLGALAASLVANDAWVDPLPADRFRAMYQGEVEDWPC
;
A
#
# COMPACT_ATOMS: atom_id res chain seq x y z
N MET A 1 -14.81 -18.35 -21.60
CA MET A 1 -13.62 -17.54 -21.97
C MET A 1 -13.89 -16.15 -21.47
N PHE A 2 -13.09 -15.65 -20.54
CA PHE A 2 -13.30 -14.34 -19.92
C PHE A 2 -13.01 -13.19 -20.89
N ASP A 3 -13.64 -12.04 -20.68
CA ASP A 3 -13.24 -10.81 -21.37
C ASP A 3 -11.88 -10.33 -20.86
N VAL A 4 -11.67 -10.39 -19.53
CA VAL A 4 -10.42 -10.01 -18.87
C VAL A 4 -10.04 -10.99 -17.79
N VAL A 5 -8.75 -11.33 -17.69
CA VAL A 5 -8.18 -11.98 -16.50
C VAL A 5 -7.24 -11.02 -15.81
N VAL A 6 -7.51 -10.72 -14.54
CA VAL A 6 -6.63 -9.96 -13.65
C VAL A 6 -5.72 -10.94 -12.91
N ILE A 7 -4.41 -10.82 -13.08
CA ILE A 7 -3.42 -11.61 -12.35
C ILE A 7 -2.91 -10.80 -11.17
N GLY A 8 -3.30 -11.18 -9.95
CA GLY A 8 -2.98 -10.50 -8.71
C GLY A 8 -4.17 -9.84 -8.05
N GLY A 9 -4.65 -10.43 -6.95
CA GLY A 9 -5.74 -9.91 -6.11
C GLY A 9 -5.26 -9.03 -4.96
N GLY A 10 -4.13 -8.32 -5.13
CA GLY A 10 -3.68 -7.30 -4.18
C GLY A 10 -4.51 -6.01 -4.28
N MET A 11 -4.13 -4.97 -3.54
CA MET A 11 -4.92 -3.73 -3.42
C MET A 11 -5.34 -3.13 -4.76
N ILE A 12 -4.40 -2.96 -5.72
CA ILE A 12 -4.71 -2.37 -7.03
C ILE A 12 -5.49 -3.37 -7.90
N GLY A 13 -5.08 -4.65 -7.92
CA GLY A 13 -5.72 -5.66 -8.77
C GLY A 13 -7.15 -6.00 -8.34
N ALA A 14 -7.42 -6.05 -7.03
CA ALA A 14 -8.77 -6.26 -6.49
C ALA A 14 -9.70 -5.10 -6.85
N SER A 15 -9.21 -3.86 -6.75
CA SER A 15 -9.95 -2.68 -7.19
C SER A 15 -10.20 -2.70 -8.69
N ALA A 16 -9.19 -2.98 -9.52
CA ALA A 16 -9.37 -3.10 -10.96
C ALA A 16 -10.43 -4.16 -11.33
N ALA A 17 -10.40 -5.32 -10.64
CA ALA A 17 -11.37 -6.38 -10.84
C ALA A 17 -12.80 -5.93 -10.52
N ARG A 18 -13.01 -5.17 -9.43
CA ARG A 18 -14.30 -4.58 -9.10
C ARG A 18 -14.79 -3.68 -10.22
N HIS A 19 -13.99 -2.70 -10.62
CA HIS A 19 -14.40 -1.73 -11.65
C HIS A 19 -14.67 -2.39 -13.01
N LEU A 20 -13.87 -3.39 -13.41
CA LEU A 20 -14.10 -4.17 -14.64
C LEU A 20 -15.41 -4.95 -14.57
N ALA A 21 -15.65 -5.67 -13.47
CA ALA A 21 -16.88 -6.46 -13.31
C ALA A 21 -18.13 -5.56 -13.24
N GLN A 22 -18.07 -4.47 -12.50
CA GLN A 22 -19.15 -3.48 -12.43
C GLN A 22 -19.42 -2.77 -13.77
N SER A 23 -18.44 -2.74 -14.68
CA SER A 23 -18.67 -2.27 -16.06
C SER A 23 -19.34 -3.30 -16.99
N GLY A 24 -19.66 -4.50 -16.47
CA GLY A 24 -20.37 -5.57 -17.19
C GLY A 24 -19.46 -6.51 -17.97
N LEU A 25 -18.15 -6.48 -17.76
CA LEU A 25 -17.21 -7.42 -18.36
C LEU A 25 -17.21 -8.75 -17.60
N ASP A 26 -16.99 -9.86 -18.31
CA ASP A 26 -16.75 -11.19 -17.72
C ASP A 26 -15.29 -11.26 -17.24
N VAL A 27 -15.10 -11.23 -15.90
CA VAL A 27 -13.78 -11.06 -15.26
C VAL A 27 -13.38 -12.32 -14.49
N GLY A 28 -12.19 -12.86 -14.79
CA GLY A 28 -11.49 -13.81 -13.94
C GLY A 28 -10.42 -13.11 -13.12
N VAL A 29 -10.26 -13.45 -11.84
CA VAL A 29 -9.25 -12.87 -10.95
C VAL A 29 -8.40 -13.97 -10.34
N VAL A 30 -7.09 -13.94 -10.57
CA VAL A 30 -6.14 -14.86 -9.94
C VAL A 30 -5.65 -14.23 -8.63
N ALA A 31 -6.25 -14.66 -7.52
CA ALA A 31 -6.06 -14.07 -6.19
C ALA A 31 -5.83 -15.18 -5.15
N PRO A 32 -4.60 -15.73 -5.04
CA PRO A 32 -4.31 -16.68 -3.98
C PRO A 32 -4.48 -16.01 -2.60
N PRO A 33 -5.01 -16.74 -1.60
CA PRO A 33 -5.24 -16.19 -0.27
C PRO A 33 -3.93 -15.88 0.47
N GLU A 34 -4.03 -15.07 1.51
CA GLU A 34 -2.94 -14.89 2.47
C GLU A 34 -2.52 -16.24 3.06
N PRO A 35 -1.21 -16.56 3.10
CA PRO A 35 -0.75 -17.83 3.66
C PRO A 35 -0.98 -17.90 5.17
N VAL A 36 -1.45 -19.05 5.66
CA VAL A 36 -1.62 -19.30 7.10
C VAL A 36 -0.28 -19.26 7.83
N ASP A 37 0.77 -19.76 7.20
CA ASP A 37 2.14 -19.75 7.71
C ASP A 37 3.09 -19.19 6.66
N ALA A 38 3.52 -17.96 6.88
CA ALA A 38 4.45 -17.27 6.00
C ALA A 38 5.81 -17.96 5.91
N ALA A 39 6.28 -18.62 6.98
CA ALA A 39 7.62 -19.19 7.03
C ALA A 39 7.81 -20.37 6.05
N VAL A 40 6.74 -21.07 5.73
CA VAL A 40 6.76 -22.22 4.79
C VAL A 40 6.11 -21.93 3.43
N HIS A 41 5.57 -20.72 3.27
CA HIS A 41 4.89 -20.36 2.02
C HIS A 41 5.88 -20.25 0.85
N THR A 42 5.54 -20.86 -0.28
CA THR A 42 6.37 -20.90 -1.49
C THR A 42 5.85 -20.02 -2.62
N GLY A 43 4.66 -19.48 -2.47
CA GLY A 43 4.02 -18.60 -3.46
C GLY A 43 4.36 -17.11 -3.28
N PRO A 44 3.70 -16.24 -4.03
CA PRO A 44 3.86 -14.81 -3.88
C PRO A 44 3.21 -14.31 -2.58
N PHE A 45 3.75 -13.22 -2.04
CA PHE A 45 3.20 -12.52 -0.89
C PHE A 45 2.48 -11.25 -1.32
N GLY A 46 1.39 -10.90 -0.62
CA GLY A 46 0.66 -9.64 -0.81
C GLY A 46 1.15 -8.55 0.15
N ALA A 47 1.29 -7.32 -0.34
CA ALA A 47 1.65 -6.17 0.50
C ALA A 47 0.50 -5.73 1.44
N HIS A 48 -0.68 -6.32 1.32
CA HIS A 48 -1.88 -5.99 2.11
C HIS A 48 -2.06 -6.86 3.36
N TYR A 49 -1.14 -7.75 3.69
CA TYR A 49 -1.24 -8.66 4.84
C TYR A 49 -0.98 -7.94 6.16
N ASP A 50 -1.82 -6.95 6.49
CA ASP A 50 -1.72 -6.14 7.70
C ASP A 50 -3.10 -5.60 8.08
N GLU A 51 -3.27 -5.06 9.31
CA GLU A 51 -4.54 -4.53 9.80
C GLU A 51 -4.62 -3.01 9.72
N THR A 52 -3.50 -2.31 9.51
CA THR A 52 -3.54 -0.85 9.48
C THR A 52 -2.48 -0.24 8.56
N ARG A 53 -2.89 0.79 7.83
CA ARG A 53 -2.08 1.71 7.03
C ARG A 53 -2.60 3.13 7.26
N LEU A 54 -1.77 4.13 6.96
CA LEU A 54 -2.16 5.53 7.04
C LEU A 54 -3.02 5.91 5.84
N SER A 55 -4.08 6.70 6.06
CA SER A 55 -4.94 7.29 5.04
C SER A 55 -4.93 8.81 5.17
N ARG A 56 -4.59 9.52 4.09
CA ARG A 56 -4.48 10.99 4.04
C ARG A 56 -4.71 11.50 2.62
N THR A 57 -5.07 12.77 2.47
CA THR A 57 -5.17 13.43 1.16
C THR A 57 -4.07 14.49 0.95
N ILE A 58 -3.48 15.00 2.03
CA ILE A 58 -2.39 15.97 1.94
C ILE A 58 -1.14 15.33 1.33
N TRP A 59 -0.68 15.87 0.21
CA TRP A 59 0.50 15.42 -0.50
C TRP A 59 1.07 16.52 -1.39
N ALA A 60 2.40 16.66 -1.46
CA ALA A 60 3.04 17.73 -2.23
C ALA A 60 2.91 17.53 -3.76
N ASP A 61 2.94 16.28 -4.26
CA ASP A 61 2.70 16.00 -5.68
C ASP A 61 1.19 16.10 -6.02
N PRO A 62 0.78 17.00 -6.92
CA PRO A 62 -0.63 17.20 -7.26
C PRO A 62 -1.31 15.96 -7.86
N LEU A 63 -0.57 15.09 -8.55
CA LEU A 63 -1.12 13.85 -9.10
C LEU A 63 -1.52 12.89 -7.97
N GLU A 64 -0.62 12.71 -7.00
CA GLU A 64 -0.86 11.85 -5.85
C GLU A 64 -1.99 12.41 -4.98
N ALA A 65 -2.01 13.74 -4.75
CA ALA A 65 -3.09 14.40 -4.02
C ALA A 65 -4.46 14.17 -4.70
N GLU A 66 -4.54 14.26 -6.03
CA GLU A 66 -5.76 13.98 -6.76
C GLU A 66 -6.19 12.50 -6.66
N LEU A 67 -5.24 11.54 -6.74
CA LEU A 67 -5.55 10.13 -6.52
C LEU A 67 -6.09 9.88 -5.11
N MET A 68 -5.50 10.50 -4.09
CA MET A 68 -5.97 10.37 -2.71
C MET A 68 -7.34 11.00 -2.52
N ARG A 69 -7.60 12.17 -3.13
CA ARG A 69 -8.93 12.80 -3.13
C ARG A 69 -9.99 11.90 -3.79
N ARG A 70 -9.66 11.24 -4.91
CA ARG A 70 -10.56 10.26 -5.53
C ARG A 70 -10.82 9.07 -4.63
N ALA A 71 -9.80 8.60 -3.89
CA ALA A 71 -9.95 7.52 -2.93
C ALA A 71 -10.91 7.89 -1.78
N GLU A 72 -10.87 9.14 -1.29
CA GLU A 72 -11.82 9.62 -0.29
C GLU A 72 -13.28 9.53 -0.79
N LEU A 73 -13.52 9.87 -2.05
CA LEU A 73 -14.84 9.78 -2.66
C LEU A 73 -15.33 8.35 -2.83
N ALA A 74 -14.42 7.38 -2.96
CA ALA A 74 -14.75 5.97 -3.12
C ALA A 74 -15.00 5.23 -1.79
N LYS A 75 -14.67 5.83 -0.65
CA LYS A 75 -14.83 5.18 0.68
C LYS A 75 -16.22 4.60 0.93
N PRO A 76 -17.35 5.32 0.70
CA PRO A 76 -18.67 4.76 0.93
C PRO A 76 -18.94 3.48 0.12
N ASP A 77 -18.56 3.49 -1.16
CA ASP A 77 -18.76 2.35 -2.06
C ASP A 77 -17.91 1.14 -1.66
N ILE A 78 -16.75 1.37 -1.02
CA ILE A 78 -15.87 0.32 -0.51
C ILE A 78 -16.44 -0.25 0.79
N GLU A 79 -16.88 0.61 1.71
CA GLU A 79 -17.45 0.20 2.99
C GLU A 79 -18.72 -0.62 2.84
N GLU A 80 -19.53 -0.38 1.78
CA GLU A 80 -20.76 -1.13 1.49
C GLU A 80 -20.55 -2.64 1.41
N PHE A 81 -19.40 -3.07 0.89
CA PHE A 81 -19.06 -4.48 0.70
C PHE A 81 -18.18 -5.06 1.79
N SER A 82 -17.94 -4.33 2.88
CA SER A 82 -17.12 -4.79 3.99
C SER A 82 -17.96 -5.23 5.19
N ASP A 83 -17.54 -6.28 5.88
CA ASP A 83 -18.13 -6.77 7.12
C ASP A 83 -17.48 -6.13 8.37
N ARG A 84 -16.45 -5.34 8.17
CA ARG A 84 -15.72 -4.58 9.20
C ARG A 84 -15.19 -3.26 8.64
N PRO A 85 -14.95 -2.25 9.48
CA PRO A 85 -14.46 -0.95 9.00
C PRO A 85 -13.19 -1.09 8.15
N VAL A 86 -13.21 -0.52 6.96
CA VAL A 86 -12.02 -0.37 6.11
C VAL A 86 -11.27 0.90 6.50
N TYR A 87 -11.99 1.97 6.82
CA TYR A 87 -11.44 3.26 7.21
C TYR A 87 -11.83 3.63 8.62
N SER A 88 -10.90 4.22 9.38
CA SER A 88 -11.11 4.59 10.78
C SER A 88 -10.10 5.65 11.23
N GLY A 89 -10.37 6.25 12.38
CA GLY A 89 -9.40 7.08 13.10
C GLY A 89 -9.82 8.54 13.27
N PRO A 90 -9.17 9.24 14.20
CA PRO A 90 -9.49 10.61 14.60
C PRO A 90 -8.78 11.69 13.75
N GLY A 91 -8.50 11.43 12.51
CA GLY A 91 -7.68 12.27 11.66
C GLY A 91 -6.31 11.64 11.35
N TYR A 92 -5.46 12.38 10.66
CA TYR A 92 -4.09 12.02 10.33
C TYR A 92 -3.16 13.17 10.70
N LEU A 93 -2.04 12.87 11.33
CA LEU A 93 -1.03 13.85 11.71
C LEU A 93 0.26 13.64 10.88
N TYR A 94 0.68 14.66 10.15
CA TYR A 94 2.05 14.73 9.66
C TYR A 94 2.83 15.64 10.62
N ALA A 95 3.79 15.12 11.35
CA ALA A 95 4.62 15.86 12.28
C ALA A 95 6.07 15.78 11.82
N ALA A 96 6.76 16.90 11.68
CA ALA A 96 8.15 16.90 11.25
C ALA A 96 8.93 18.09 11.78
N VAL A 97 10.24 17.93 11.90
CA VAL A 97 11.14 19.10 11.96
C VAL A 97 11.14 19.79 10.60
N PRO A 98 11.35 21.11 10.52
CA PRO A 98 11.08 21.89 9.30
C PRO A 98 11.82 21.45 8.03
N ASP A 99 13.00 20.84 8.15
CA ASP A 99 13.80 20.33 7.02
C ASP A 99 13.47 18.87 6.62
N GLU A 100 12.58 18.22 7.37
CA GLU A 100 12.08 16.86 7.09
C GLU A 100 10.57 16.84 6.74
N ASP A 101 9.97 18.01 6.44
CA ASP A 101 8.53 18.16 6.22
C ASP A 101 8.07 17.85 4.76
N GLU A 102 8.99 17.41 3.89
CA GLU A 102 8.73 17.12 2.49
C GLU A 102 8.06 18.26 1.70
N GLY A 103 8.25 19.50 2.13
CA GLY A 103 7.65 20.69 1.52
C GLY A 103 6.16 20.90 1.88
N LEU A 104 5.65 20.20 2.88
CA LEU A 104 4.27 20.35 3.33
C LEU A 104 4.01 21.72 3.97
N GLY A 105 5.00 22.31 4.64
CA GLY A 105 4.89 23.66 5.18
C GLY A 105 4.55 24.69 4.11
N ASP A 106 5.31 24.71 3.03
CA ASP A 106 5.07 25.60 1.90
C ASP A 106 3.74 25.29 1.19
N LEU A 107 3.42 24.00 1.01
CA LEU A 107 2.15 23.57 0.44
C LEU A 107 0.96 24.10 1.25
N VAL A 108 0.95 23.88 2.56
CA VAL A 108 -0.17 24.32 3.45
C VAL A 108 -0.26 25.82 3.51
N ALA A 109 0.89 26.54 3.57
CA ALA A 109 0.91 28.00 3.53
C ALA A 109 0.34 28.58 2.21
N GLY A 110 0.44 27.84 1.11
CA GLY A 110 -0.12 28.22 -0.19
C GLY A 110 -1.59 27.83 -0.42
N MET A 111 -2.20 27.06 0.49
CA MET A 111 -3.58 26.63 0.34
C MET A 111 -4.58 27.78 0.59
N PRO A 112 -5.78 27.75 -0.04
CA PRO A 112 -6.81 28.74 0.22
C PRO A 112 -7.30 28.67 1.68
N GLU A 113 -7.78 29.79 2.21
CA GLU A 113 -8.39 29.83 3.54
C GLU A 113 -9.54 28.81 3.67
N GLY A 114 -9.56 28.06 4.78
CA GLY A 114 -10.57 27.02 5.01
C GLY A 114 -10.25 25.65 4.41
N HIS A 115 -9.00 25.42 4.02
CA HIS A 115 -8.53 24.11 3.50
C HIS A 115 -8.68 22.93 4.46
N GLY A 116 -8.96 23.18 5.77
CA GLY A 116 -9.26 22.15 6.77
C GLY A 116 -8.03 21.51 7.44
N ILE A 117 -6.81 21.84 7.01
CA ILE A 117 -5.58 21.38 7.68
C ILE A 117 -5.28 22.32 8.86
N GLU A 118 -5.12 21.75 10.04
CA GLU A 118 -4.74 22.49 11.25
C GLU A 118 -3.22 22.45 11.42
N VAL A 119 -2.57 23.61 11.56
CA VAL A 119 -1.13 23.69 11.80
C VAL A 119 -0.88 23.82 13.29
N LEU A 120 -0.13 22.89 13.87
CA LEU A 120 0.17 22.76 15.30
C LEU A 120 1.66 23.03 15.54
N GLY A 121 1.98 24.11 16.22
CA GLY A 121 3.35 24.32 16.70
C GLY A 121 3.68 23.42 17.90
N PRO A 122 4.95 23.39 18.35
CA PRO A 122 5.43 22.47 19.40
C PRO A 122 4.60 22.49 20.70
N ALA A 123 4.19 23.66 21.17
CA ALA A 123 3.38 23.79 22.38
C ALA A 123 1.98 23.21 22.20
N ALA A 124 1.34 23.43 21.04
CA ALA A 124 0.03 22.90 20.72
C ALA A 124 0.06 21.39 20.54
N LEU A 125 1.11 20.84 19.94
CA LEU A 125 1.34 19.39 19.83
C LEU A 125 1.44 18.74 21.21
N ALA A 126 2.27 19.29 22.10
CA ALA A 126 2.47 18.77 23.46
C ALA A 126 1.20 18.86 24.32
N GLU A 127 0.37 19.89 24.13
CA GLU A 127 -0.93 20.04 24.83
C GLU A 127 -1.95 19.04 24.31
N ARG A 128 -2.01 18.83 22.97
CA ARG A 128 -3.02 17.99 22.33
C ARG A 128 -2.73 16.52 22.44
N TYR A 129 -1.45 16.13 22.40
CA TYR A 129 -0.99 14.75 22.43
C TYR A 129 0.07 14.53 23.52
N PRO A 130 -0.32 14.64 24.81
CA PRO A 130 0.61 14.52 25.93
C PRO A 130 1.26 13.14 26.05
N GLU A 131 0.71 12.13 25.36
CA GLU A 131 1.26 10.78 25.27
C GLU A 131 2.46 10.67 24.31
N ILE A 132 2.67 11.70 23.46
CA ILE A 132 3.74 11.73 22.47
C ILE A 132 4.79 12.76 22.88
N HIS A 133 6.03 12.32 22.93
CA HIS A 133 7.16 13.23 23.07
C HIS A 133 7.74 13.56 21.70
N PHE A 134 7.39 14.74 21.18
CA PHE A 134 7.96 15.26 19.93
C PHE A 134 9.34 15.86 20.15
N GLN A 135 10.23 15.77 19.13
CA GLN A 135 11.49 16.51 19.14
C GLN A 135 11.24 18.03 19.13
N GLU A 136 12.24 18.79 19.56
CA GLU A 136 12.17 20.25 19.51
C GLU A 136 11.93 20.74 18.06
N GLU A 137 11.23 21.86 17.91
CA GLU A 137 10.91 22.52 16.64
C GLU A 137 9.94 21.76 15.71
N VAL A 138 9.43 20.59 16.11
CA VAL A 138 8.44 19.85 15.30
C VAL A 138 7.17 20.65 15.08
N VAL A 139 6.73 20.72 13.84
CA VAL A 139 5.43 21.27 13.43
C VAL A 139 4.52 20.14 12.97
N GLY A 140 3.27 20.17 13.41
CA GLY A 140 2.24 19.19 13.01
C GLY A 140 1.26 19.77 12.00
N TYR A 141 0.88 18.98 11.01
CA TYR A 141 -0.17 19.26 10.04
C TYR A 141 -1.25 18.21 10.25
N LEU A 142 -2.33 18.59 10.94
CA LEU A 142 -3.43 17.67 11.24
C LEU A 142 -4.51 17.77 10.15
N GLU A 143 -4.78 16.66 9.50
CA GLU A 143 -5.86 16.47 8.54
C GLU A 143 -7.04 15.75 9.21
N PRO A 144 -8.14 16.43 9.56
CA PRO A 144 -9.27 15.80 10.28
C PRO A 144 -9.96 14.68 9.50
N GLY A 145 -9.96 14.75 8.16
CA GLY A 145 -10.56 13.72 7.29
C GLY A 145 -9.67 12.50 7.05
N GLY A 146 -8.41 12.55 7.46
CA GLY A 146 -7.49 11.43 7.39
C GLY A 146 -7.73 10.37 8.46
N GLY A 147 -6.87 9.35 8.50
CA GLY A 147 -7.00 8.27 9.48
C GLY A 147 -6.22 7.03 9.12
N CYS A 148 -6.73 5.89 9.54
CA CYS A 148 -6.24 4.56 9.18
C CYS A 148 -7.09 3.92 8.09
N LEU A 149 -6.48 3.02 7.35
CA LEU A 149 -7.21 2.05 6.53
C LEU A 149 -6.72 0.63 6.84
N ASN A 150 -7.65 -0.32 6.83
CA ASN A 150 -7.35 -1.73 6.97
C ASN A 150 -7.14 -2.36 5.57
N PRO A 151 -5.92 -2.73 5.18
CA PRO A 151 -5.65 -3.21 3.82
C PRO A 151 -6.21 -4.62 3.56
N ARG A 152 -6.34 -5.48 4.57
CA ARG A 152 -7.03 -6.78 4.42
C ARG A 152 -8.53 -6.58 4.17
N ALA A 153 -9.19 -5.71 4.95
CA ALA A 153 -10.59 -5.37 4.76
C ALA A 153 -10.83 -4.70 3.40
N LEU A 154 -9.94 -3.79 2.98
CA LEU A 154 -9.98 -3.15 1.67
C LEU A 154 -9.99 -4.18 0.54
N VAL A 155 -9.02 -5.10 0.53
CA VAL A 155 -8.92 -6.14 -0.51
C VAL A 155 -10.12 -7.07 -0.48
N ALA A 156 -10.54 -7.50 0.71
CA ALA A 156 -11.73 -8.37 0.86
C ALA A 156 -13.01 -7.71 0.33
N SER A 157 -13.22 -6.43 0.67
CA SER A 157 -14.35 -5.64 0.17
C SER A 157 -14.35 -5.52 -1.35
N GLN A 158 -13.21 -5.17 -1.95
CA GLN A 158 -13.06 -5.03 -3.40
C GLN A 158 -13.33 -6.35 -4.14
N LEU A 159 -12.77 -7.47 -3.65
CA LEU A 159 -12.99 -8.79 -4.24
C LEU A 159 -14.44 -9.26 -4.07
N ARG A 160 -15.07 -8.96 -2.93
CA ARG A 160 -16.49 -9.24 -2.70
C ARG A 160 -17.37 -8.47 -3.68
N ALA A 161 -17.16 -7.16 -3.82
CA ALA A 161 -17.88 -6.33 -4.78
C ALA A 161 -17.69 -6.83 -6.21
N ALA A 162 -16.48 -7.24 -6.59
CA ALA A 162 -16.20 -7.85 -7.89
C ALA A 162 -17.00 -9.14 -8.09
N THR A 163 -17.04 -10.02 -7.05
CA THR A 163 -17.77 -11.30 -7.09
C THR A 163 -19.28 -11.07 -7.21
N GLU A 164 -19.84 -10.12 -6.45
CA GLU A 164 -21.27 -9.78 -6.53
C GLU A 164 -21.63 -9.17 -7.89
N ALA A 165 -20.67 -8.51 -8.57
CA ALA A 165 -20.80 -8.05 -9.95
C ALA A 165 -20.55 -9.16 -11.01
N GLY A 166 -20.28 -10.41 -10.60
CA GLY A 166 -20.13 -11.56 -11.48
C GLY A 166 -18.71 -12.02 -11.75
N ALA A 167 -17.69 -11.41 -11.15
CA ALA A 167 -16.30 -11.88 -11.32
C ALA A 167 -16.06 -13.26 -10.70
N HIS A 168 -15.20 -14.06 -11.33
CA HIS A 168 -14.78 -15.37 -10.84
C HIS A 168 -13.39 -15.30 -10.20
N ILE A 169 -13.29 -15.68 -8.93
CA ILE A 169 -12.02 -15.66 -8.19
C ILE A 169 -11.36 -17.03 -8.22
N PHE A 170 -10.15 -17.12 -8.75
CA PHE A 170 -9.26 -18.28 -8.69
C PHE A 170 -8.30 -18.12 -7.51
N THR A 171 -8.40 -19.00 -6.53
CA THR A 171 -7.60 -18.96 -5.30
C THR A 171 -6.23 -19.64 -5.43
N VAL A 172 -5.83 -19.99 -6.64
CA VAL A 172 -4.56 -20.63 -6.98
C VAL A 172 -3.68 -19.64 -7.73
N GLY A 173 -2.38 -19.60 -7.43
CA GLY A 173 -1.44 -18.65 -8.04
C GLY A 173 -1.20 -18.94 -9.54
N ALA A 174 -0.86 -17.89 -10.29
CA ALA A 174 -0.43 -18.03 -11.67
C ALA A 174 0.99 -18.62 -11.73
N SER A 175 1.23 -19.49 -12.72
CA SER A 175 2.55 -20.05 -13.04
C SER A 175 3.14 -19.51 -14.35
N GLY A 176 2.36 -18.75 -15.11
CA GLY A 176 2.77 -18.13 -16.36
C GLY A 176 1.59 -17.81 -17.26
N MET A 177 1.87 -17.27 -18.43
CA MET A 177 0.87 -17.04 -19.46
C MET A 177 1.43 -17.20 -20.87
N THR A 178 0.55 -17.39 -21.83
CA THR A 178 0.85 -17.33 -23.28
C THR A 178 -0.10 -16.36 -23.95
N MET A 179 0.40 -15.59 -24.92
CA MET A 179 -0.42 -14.60 -25.62
C MET A 179 -1.01 -15.11 -26.92
N ASP A 180 -0.34 -16.06 -27.59
CA ASP A 180 -0.75 -16.58 -28.89
C ASP A 180 -1.28 -18.02 -28.83
N PRO A 181 -2.29 -18.36 -29.66
CA PRO A 181 -3.12 -17.46 -30.49
C PRO A 181 -4.14 -16.67 -29.66
N THR A 182 -4.44 -17.11 -28.44
CA THR A 182 -5.40 -16.48 -27.52
C THR A 182 -4.73 -16.38 -26.16
N PRO A 183 -4.81 -15.22 -25.48
CA PRO A 183 -4.25 -15.07 -24.14
C PRO A 183 -4.77 -16.16 -23.21
N THR A 184 -3.85 -16.87 -22.58
CA THR A 184 -4.16 -17.97 -21.67
C THR A 184 -3.25 -17.88 -20.44
N VAL A 185 -3.87 -17.76 -19.28
CA VAL A 185 -3.18 -17.77 -17.98
C VAL A 185 -3.14 -19.20 -17.46
N SER A 186 -1.95 -19.67 -17.06
CA SER A 186 -1.73 -20.98 -16.45
C SER A 186 -1.59 -20.83 -14.93
N LEU A 187 -2.25 -21.67 -14.16
CA LEU A 187 -2.15 -21.73 -12.71
C LEU A 187 -1.19 -22.84 -12.27
N VAL A 188 -0.72 -22.78 -11.02
CA VAL A 188 0.23 -23.76 -10.46
C VAL A 188 -0.37 -25.16 -10.31
N ASP A 189 -1.70 -25.30 -10.28
CA ASP A 189 -2.41 -26.59 -10.26
C ASP A 189 -2.65 -27.20 -11.65
N GLY A 190 -2.16 -26.55 -12.72
CA GLY A 190 -2.33 -26.97 -14.10
C GLY A 190 -3.60 -26.42 -14.78
N THR A 191 -4.45 -25.69 -14.06
CA THR A 191 -5.63 -25.03 -14.67
C THR A 191 -5.17 -24.01 -15.71
N ARG A 192 -5.89 -23.91 -16.83
CA ARG A 192 -5.65 -22.94 -17.91
C ARG A 192 -6.89 -22.08 -18.13
N ILE A 193 -6.73 -20.78 -18.10
CA ILE A 193 -7.80 -19.80 -18.20
C ILE A 193 -7.63 -18.99 -19.48
N GLY A 194 -8.51 -19.22 -20.46
CA GLY A 194 -8.55 -18.45 -21.72
C GLY A 194 -9.28 -17.11 -21.52
N CYS A 195 -8.75 -16.03 -22.07
CA CYS A 195 -9.36 -14.71 -22.03
C CYS A 195 -9.06 -13.90 -23.28
N ARG A 196 -9.69 -12.74 -23.42
CA ARG A 196 -9.38 -11.77 -24.48
C ARG A 196 -8.25 -10.86 -24.09
N LYS A 197 -8.25 -10.38 -22.82
CA LYS A 197 -7.29 -9.44 -22.27
C LYS A 197 -6.72 -9.94 -20.94
N VAL A 198 -5.50 -9.57 -20.64
CA VAL A 198 -4.85 -9.82 -19.34
C VAL A 198 -4.44 -8.51 -18.73
N LEU A 199 -4.74 -8.32 -17.43
CA LEU A 199 -4.20 -7.25 -16.60
C LEU A 199 -3.24 -7.86 -15.57
N VAL A 200 -1.96 -7.49 -15.63
CA VAL A 200 -0.94 -7.91 -14.67
C VAL A 200 -0.88 -6.90 -13.52
N ALA A 201 -1.22 -7.34 -12.30
CA ALA A 201 -1.24 -6.53 -11.06
C ALA A 201 -0.51 -7.26 -9.91
N THR A 202 0.64 -7.86 -10.21
CA THR A 202 1.37 -8.80 -9.32
C THR A 202 2.41 -8.13 -8.40
N GLY A 203 2.40 -6.79 -8.32
CA GLY A 203 3.24 -6.03 -7.39
C GLY A 203 4.73 -6.36 -7.51
N ALA A 204 5.37 -6.64 -6.39
CA ALA A 204 6.81 -6.96 -6.34
C ALA A 204 7.20 -8.24 -7.12
N PHE A 205 6.26 -9.11 -7.41
CA PHE A 205 6.51 -10.39 -8.11
C PHE A 205 6.36 -10.32 -9.63
N THR A 206 6.13 -9.14 -10.20
CA THR A 206 5.82 -8.96 -11.63
C THR A 206 6.90 -9.50 -12.55
N ASN A 207 8.17 -9.26 -12.26
CA ASN A 207 9.28 -9.72 -13.09
C ASN A 207 9.63 -11.22 -12.90
N GLY A 208 8.86 -11.94 -12.07
CA GLY A 208 9.34 -13.21 -11.53
C GLY A 208 8.81 -14.49 -12.13
N ILE A 209 7.66 -14.46 -12.77
CA ILE A 209 6.97 -15.68 -13.22
C ILE A 209 6.75 -15.73 -14.75
N GLY A 210 7.56 -14.97 -15.51
CA GLY A 210 7.49 -14.99 -16.97
C GLY A 210 6.19 -14.43 -17.53
N LEU A 211 5.55 -13.48 -16.84
CA LEU A 211 4.33 -12.82 -17.31
C LEU A 211 4.60 -11.78 -18.40
N LEU A 212 5.79 -11.25 -18.45
CA LEU A 212 6.20 -10.22 -19.41
C LEU A 212 7.44 -10.68 -20.17
N GLU A 213 7.49 -10.43 -21.46
CA GLU A 213 8.68 -10.73 -22.29
C GLU A 213 9.88 -9.83 -21.92
N ARG A 214 9.59 -8.57 -21.59
CA ARG A 214 10.60 -7.62 -21.12
C ARG A 214 10.33 -7.30 -19.65
N PRO A 215 11.33 -7.45 -18.76
CA PRO A 215 11.20 -7.06 -17.38
C PRO A 215 11.01 -5.56 -17.21
N LEU A 216 10.10 -5.17 -16.33
CA LEU A 216 9.87 -3.77 -15.98
C LEU A 216 11.04 -3.21 -15.16
N ALA A 217 11.27 -1.90 -15.26
CA ALA A 217 12.15 -1.19 -14.35
C ALA A 217 11.47 -1.06 -12.97
N LEU A 218 11.69 -2.05 -12.13
CA LEU A 218 11.20 -2.12 -10.75
C LEU A 218 12.36 -2.30 -9.80
N ARG A 219 12.34 -1.59 -8.68
CA ARG A 219 13.23 -1.81 -7.54
C ARG A 219 12.37 -2.09 -6.31
N MET A 220 12.72 -3.11 -5.57
CA MET A 220 12.03 -3.49 -4.36
C MET A 220 12.91 -3.22 -3.14
N LYS A 221 12.38 -2.46 -2.16
CA LYS A 221 13.03 -2.20 -0.89
C LYS A 221 12.36 -3.02 0.21
N THR A 222 13.15 -3.71 1.01
CA THR A 222 12.65 -4.39 2.21
C THR A 222 12.31 -3.35 3.27
N GLU A 223 11.25 -3.60 4.04
CA GLU A 223 10.89 -2.80 5.20
C GLU A 223 10.43 -3.72 6.32
N THR A 224 10.78 -3.35 7.55
CA THR A 224 10.29 -4.01 8.76
C THR A 224 9.49 -3.02 9.59
N VAL A 225 8.34 -3.47 10.06
CA VAL A 225 7.48 -2.75 10.99
C VAL A 225 7.63 -3.38 12.36
N LEU A 226 7.88 -2.57 13.38
CA LEU A 226 7.83 -2.96 14.78
C LEU A 226 6.38 -2.90 15.27
N LEU A 227 5.94 -3.93 15.96
CA LEU A 227 4.61 -4.06 16.54
C LEU A 227 4.78 -4.28 18.05
N ALA A 228 4.40 -3.28 18.85
CA ALA A 228 4.40 -3.39 20.30
C ALA A 228 3.06 -3.98 20.76
N GLU A 229 3.10 -5.15 21.38
CA GLU A 229 1.93 -5.74 22.03
C GLU A 229 1.68 -5.03 23.36
N ILE A 230 0.46 -4.54 23.58
CA ILE A 230 0.07 -3.72 24.72
C ILE A 230 -1.18 -4.27 25.38
N GLY A 231 -1.30 -4.01 26.71
CA GLY A 231 -2.50 -4.37 27.46
C GLY A 231 -3.68 -3.42 27.23
N GLU A 232 -4.86 -3.79 27.72
CA GLU A 232 -6.11 -3.04 27.57
C GLU A 232 -6.00 -1.60 28.09
N HIS A 233 -5.41 -1.41 29.28
CA HIS A 233 -5.21 -0.09 29.87
C HIS A 233 -4.36 0.83 28.97
N GLU A 234 -3.29 0.31 28.42
CA GLU A 234 -2.39 1.07 27.54
C GLU A 234 -3.05 1.33 26.17
N ALA A 235 -3.83 0.38 25.68
CA ALA A 235 -4.61 0.56 24.46
C ALA A 235 -5.67 1.68 24.62
N GLU A 236 -6.35 1.75 25.76
CA GLU A 236 -7.28 2.85 26.08
C GLU A 236 -6.57 4.19 26.16
N ARG A 237 -5.40 4.26 26.81
CA ARG A 237 -4.60 5.48 26.93
C ARG A 237 -4.19 6.04 25.55
N LEU A 238 -3.85 5.18 24.60
CA LEU A 238 -3.37 5.55 23.27
C LEU A 238 -4.44 5.56 22.18
N ALA A 239 -5.68 5.18 22.48
CA ALA A 239 -6.75 5.01 21.48
C ALA A 239 -7.14 6.32 20.75
N GLY A 240 -6.91 7.48 21.40
CA GLY A 240 -7.22 8.80 20.82
C GLY A 240 -6.16 9.35 19.88
N LEU A 241 -5.01 8.68 19.74
CA LEU A 241 -3.92 9.16 18.89
C LEU A 241 -4.24 8.99 17.40
N PRO A 242 -3.92 10.00 16.57
CA PRO A 242 -4.03 9.84 15.13
C PRO A 242 -2.91 8.93 14.60
N PRO A 243 -3.12 8.23 13.47
CA PRO A 243 -2.02 7.70 12.71
C PRO A 243 -1.12 8.85 12.28
N MET A 244 0.19 8.63 12.36
CA MET A 244 1.16 9.70 12.25
C MET A 244 2.27 9.35 11.26
N HIS A 245 2.65 10.32 10.46
CA HIS A 245 3.96 10.39 9.83
C HIS A 245 4.86 11.29 10.69
N TYR A 246 6.10 10.87 10.95
CA TYR A 246 6.97 11.58 11.84
C TYR A 246 8.38 11.72 11.28
N GLY A 247 8.67 12.91 10.71
CA GLY A 247 9.97 13.28 10.19
C GLY A 247 10.86 13.83 11.30
N ILE A 248 11.93 13.10 11.64
CA ILE A 248 12.86 13.46 12.72
C ILE A 248 14.31 13.27 12.30
N HIS A 249 15.20 13.94 13.01
CA HIS A 249 16.63 13.65 12.93
C HIS A 249 16.99 12.48 13.85
N ASP A 250 17.26 11.32 13.27
CA ASP A 250 17.71 10.13 13.96
C ASP A 250 18.76 9.40 13.12
N PRO A 251 19.87 8.90 13.68
CA PRO A 251 20.94 8.27 12.90
C PRO A 251 20.58 6.85 12.41
N VAL A 252 19.50 6.27 12.89
CA VAL A 252 19.16 4.86 12.69
C VAL A 252 17.85 4.67 11.93
N VAL A 253 16.86 5.51 12.23
CA VAL A 253 15.53 5.47 11.65
C VAL A 253 15.17 6.81 10.99
N ALA A 254 14.44 6.74 9.88
CA ALA A 254 13.91 7.90 9.18
C ALA A 254 12.50 7.60 8.70
N ASP A 255 11.75 8.63 8.32
CA ASP A 255 10.45 8.48 7.68
C ASP A 255 9.52 7.57 8.49
N ILE A 256 9.35 7.90 9.79
CA ILE A 256 8.56 7.10 10.71
C ILE A 256 7.08 7.20 10.35
N TYR A 257 6.39 6.08 10.36
CA TYR A 257 4.94 6.02 10.26
C TYR A 257 4.37 5.15 11.38
N ALA A 258 3.52 5.75 12.20
CA ALA A 258 2.91 5.11 13.35
C ALA A 258 1.39 5.01 13.19
N ALA A 259 0.79 3.95 13.71
CA ALA A 259 -0.66 3.80 13.77
C ALA A 259 -1.09 3.49 15.20
N PRO A 260 -2.27 3.99 15.64
CA PRO A 260 -2.77 3.77 16.99
C PRO A 260 -3.04 2.30 17.28
N PRO A 261 -3.31 1.93 18.55
CA PRO A 261 -3.63 0.55 18.92
C PRO A 261 -4.69 -0.06 18.01
N THR A 262 -4.36 -1.21 17.44
CA THR A 262 -5.21 -1.92 16.49
C THR A 262 -5.31 -3.40 16.90
N THR A 263 -6.53 -3.95 16.89
CA THR A 263 -6.75 -5.38 17.18
C THR A 263 -6.41 -6.21 15.94
N TYR A 264 -5.52 -7.19 16.11
CA TYR A 264 -5.12 -8.13 15.07
C TYR A 264 -5.99 -9.40 15.11
N PRO A 265 -5.98 -10.25 14.06
CA PRO A 265 -6.86 -11.43 13.98
C PRO A 265 -6.70 -12.46 15.08
N ASP A 266 -5.55 -12.51 15.73
CA ASP A 266 -5.28 -13.38 16.87
C ASP A 266 -5.80 -12.83 18.21
N GLY A 267 -6.46 -11.66 18.21
CA GLY A 267 -7.00 -10.96 19.37
C GLY A 267 -5.97 -10.08 20.10
N SER A 268 -4.72 -10.04 19.67
CA SER A 268 -3.72 -9.14 20.25
C SER A 268 -3.99 -7.69 19.85
N VAL A 269 -3.69 -6.76 20.75
CA VAL A 269 -3.71 -5.32 20.46
C VAL A 269 -2.29 -4.83 20.27
N LEU A 270 -2.01 -4.32 19.07
CA LEU A 270 -0.68 -3.91 18.68
C LEU A 270 -0.63 -2.44 18.33
N LEU A 271 0.36 -1.72 18.85
CA LEU A 271 0.76 -0.39 18.43
C LEU A 271 1.83 -0.53 17.34
N LYS A 272 1.60 0.10 16.20
CA LYS A 272 2.46 -0.03 15.02
C LYS A 272 3.46 1.11 14.94
N TRP A 273 4.73 0.75 14.67
CA TRP A 273 5.84 1.65 14.43
C TRP A 273 6.65 1.18 13.24
N GLY A 274 6.48 1.82 12.09
CA GLY A 274 7.28 1.58 10.90
C GLY A 274 8.26 2.71 10.67
N ALA A 275 9.40 2.41 10.06
CA ALA A 275 10.40 3.39 9.68
C ALA A 275 11.28 2.86 8.56
N ASN A 276 11.88 3.77 7.79
CA ASN A 276 13.07 3.44 7.02
C ASN A 276 14.23 3.28 7.99
N THR A 277 15.02 2.22 7.83
CA THR A 277 16.14 1.92 8.71
C THR A 277 17.44 1.72 7.93
N ILE A 278 18.56 1.82 8.62
CA ILE A 278 19.87 1.45 8.06
C ILE A 278 20.00 -0.04 7.68
N ARG A 279 18.99 -0.85 8.00
CA ARG A 279 18.91 -2.29 7.65
C ARG A 279 18.13 -2.56 6.39
N ASP A 280 17.41 -1.58 5.85
CA ASP A 280 16.65 -1.74 4.61
C ASP A 280 17.57 -2.11 3.46
N ARG A 281 17.11 -3.03 2.63
CA ARG A 281 17.88 -3.57 1.51
C ARG A 281 17.08 -3.48 0.22
N TRP A 282 17.79 -3.23 -0.86
CA TRP A 282 17.25 -3.39 -2.19
C TRP A 282 17.32 -4.86 -2.60
N VAL A 283 16.22 -5.41 -3.10
CA VAL A 283 16.09 -6.77 -3.61
C VAL A 283 15.47 -6.71 -5.01
N GLU A 284 15.90 -7.59 -5.90
CA GLU A 284 15.46 -7.55 -7.30
C GLU A 284 14.76 -8.84 -7.72
N ARG A 285 15.12 -9.97 -7.12
CA ARG A 285 14.64 -11.26 -7.55
C ARG A 285 13.47 -11.74 -6.69
N PRO A 286 12.47 -12.40 -7.28
CA PRO A 286 11.30 -12.92 -6.56
C PRO A 286 11.62 -13.92 -5.47
N ASP A 287 12.68 -14.72 -5.65
CA ASP A 287 13.13 -15.66 -4.61
C ASP A 287 13.72 -14.92 -3.39
N GLU A 288 14.42 -13.82 -3.60
CA GLU A 288 14.92 -12.94 -2.53
C GLU A 288 13.77 -12.25 -1.80
N ILE A 289 12.78 -11.75 -2.55
CA ILE A 289 11.56 -11.15 -1.99
C ILE A 289 10.81 -12.18 -1.13
N ALA A 290 10.60 -13.39 -1.65
CA ALA A 290 9.93 -14.45 -0.91
C ALA A 290 10.75 -14.90 0.33
N ALA A 291 12.08 -14.98 0.22
CA ALA A 291 12.97 -15.29 1.34
C ALA A 291 12.91 -14.21 2.43
N TRP A 292 12.84 -12.93 2.03
CA TRP A 292 12.64 -11.81 2.95
C TRP A 292 11.34 -11.96 3.77
N TYR A 293 10.22 -12.19 3.12
CA TYR A 293 8.95 -12.40 3.82
C TYR A 293 8.99 -13.60 4.79
N ARG A 294 9.68 -14.68 4.41
CA ARG A 294 9.80 -15.90 5.26
C ARG A 294 10.75 -15.73 6.44
N HIS A 295 11.91 -15.15 6.19
CA HIS A 295 13.06 -15.24 7.10
C HIS A 295 13.83 -13.92 7.26
N GLY A 296 13.29 -12.78 6.79
CA GLY A 296 13.92 -11.47 6.92
C GLY A 296 14.29 -11.14 8.35
N ASP A 297 14.76 -9.96 8.63
CA ASP A 297 15.35 -9.52 9.90
C ASP A 297 15.04 -10.38 11.13
N GLY A 298 16.05 -10.60 11.94
CA GLY A 298 15.95 -11.28 13.21
C GLY A 298 15.54 -10.33 14.36
N ASP A 299 15.70 -10.79 15.59
CA ASP A 299 15.35 -10.02 16.81
C ASP A 299 16.17 -8.72 16.95
N ASP A 300 17.32 -8.62 16.29
CA ASP A 300 18.17 -7.44 16.28
C ASP A 300 17.49 -6.20 15.69
N ILE A 301 16.48 -6.35 14.80
CA ILE A 301 15.70 -5.23 14.28
C ILE A 301 14.82 -4.61 15.37
N VAL A 302 14.31 -5.41 16.31
CA VAL A 302 13.55 -4.93 17.46
C VAL A 302 14.44 -4.04 18.32
N GLU A 303 15.66 -4.49 18.64
CA GLU A 303 16.63 -3.72 19.43
C GLU A 303 17.06 -2.43 18.71
N LEU A 304 17.04 -2.41 17.39
CA LEU A 304 17.36 -1.24 16.59
C LEU A 304 16.24 -0.18 16.63
N MET A 305 14.97 -0.57 16.48
CA MET A 305 13.84 0.34 16.33
C MET A 305 13.19 0.75 17.66
N ARG A 306 13.22 -0.15 18.66
CA ARG A 306 12.59 0.05 19.96
C ARG A 306 12.99 1.38 20.66
N PRO A 307 14.26 1.79 20.71
CA PRO A 307 14.64 3.04 21.39
C PRO A 307 13.93 4.28 20.81
N SER A 308 13.76 4.37 19.49
CA SER A 308 13.05 5.46 18.84
C SER A 308 11.56 5.49 19.20
N MET A 309 10.92 4.31 19.21
CA MET A 309 9.53 4.18 19.62
C MET A 309 9.31 4.56 21.10
N GLU A 310 10.16 4.05 22.02
CA GLU A 310 10.07 4.34 23.45
C GLU A 310 10.37 5.82 23.74
N ALA A 311 11.24 6.46 22.97
CA ALA A 311 11.51 7.90 23.08
C ALA A 311 10.28 8.73 22.64
N THR A 312 9.53 8.26 21.65
CA THR A 312 8.31 8.92 21.16
C THR A 312 7.11 8.70 22.07
N TYR A 313 7.01 7.52 22.68
CA TYR A 313 5.92 7.17 23.62
C TYR A 313 6.49 6.90 25.02
N PRO A 314 6.87 7.95 25.78
CA PRO A 314 7.52 7.79 27.07
C PRO A 314 6.63 7.02 28.05
N GLY A 315 7.20 6.01 28.69
CA GLY A 315 6.50 5.19 29.67
C GLY A 315 5.50 4.18 29.06
N ILE A 316 5.60 3.89 27.76
CA ILE A 316 4.76 2.87 27.11
C ILE A 316 4.95 1.50 27.81
N GLU A 317 3.83 0.85 28.13
CA GLU A 317 3.78 -0.46 28.76
C GLU A 317 3.63 -1.56 27.71
N VAL A 318 4.74 -2.16 27.28
CA VAL A 318 4.79 -3.21 26.26
C VAL A 318 4.87 -4.58 26.91
N THR A 319 3.99 -5.51 26.51
CA THR A 319 3.95 -6.89 26.97
C THR A 319 4.70 -7.87 26.05
N GLY A 320 4.93 -7.48 24.81
CA GLY A 320 5.65 -8.27 23.82
C GLY A 320 6.01 -7.47 22.58
N TRP A 321 6.99 -7.95 21.80
CA TRP A 321 7.42 -7.36 20.58
C TRP A 321 7.24 -8.33 19.41
N ARG A 322 6.74 -7.83 18.30
CA ARG A 322 6.63 -8.56 17.04
C ARG A 322 7.16 -7.72 15.89
N THR A 323 7.50 -8.36 14.81
CA THR A 323 7.85 -7.67 13.56
C THR A 323 6.92 -8.10 12.44
N HIS A 324 6.64 -7.17 11.55
CA HIS A 324 5.92 -7.44 10.31
C HIS A 324 6.76 -6.96 9.13
N ARG A 325 6.95 -7.83 8.13
CA ARG A 325 7.80 -7.56 6.97
C ARG A 325 6.97 -7.08 5.79
N CYS A 326 7.49 -6.10 5.10
CA CYS A 326 6.92 -5.56 3.88
C CYS A 326 7.99 -5.42 2.80
N VAL A 327 7.55 -5.29 1.56
CA VAL A 327 8.38 -4.92 0.43
C VAL A 327 7.69 -3.79 -0.31
N VAL A 328 8.39 -2.67 -0.45
CA VAL A 328 7.93 -1.53 -1.24
C VAL A 328 8.45 -1.68 -2.66
N THR A 329 7.57 -1.54 -3.64
CA THR A 329 7.90 -1.63 -5.06
C THR A 329 7.95 -0.24 -5.67
N TYR A 330 9.12 0.18 -6.10
CA TYR A 330 9.38 1.46 -6.76
C TYR A 330 9.46 1.28 -8.27
N THR A 331 9.04 2.29 -9.01
CA THR A 331 9.11 2.40 -10.47
C THR A 331 10.14 3.45 -10.88
N GLY A 332 10.53 3.46 -12.15
CA GLY A 332 11.59 4.34 -12.65
C GLY A 332 11.28 5.83 -12.63
N HIS A 333 10.01 6.24 -12.58
CA HIS A 333 9.61 7.66 -12.55
C HIS A 333 8.82 8.06 -11.28
N GLY A 334 8.72 7.17 -10.28
CA GLY A 334 8.10 7.50 -9.00
C GLY A 334 6.57 7.37 -8.93
N HIS A 335 5.89 6.94 -9.99
CA HIS A 335 4.45 6.70 -10.01
C HIS A 335 4.12 5.26 -10.42
N THR A 336 2.93 4.79 -10.07
CA THR A 336 2.43 3.47 -10.47
C THR A 336 2.43 3.34 -12.00
N TYR A 337 2.97 2.25 -12.53
CA TYR A 337 2.81 1.91 -13.93
C TYR A 337 1.39 1.42 -14.18
N ILE A 338 0.65 2.10 -15.05
CA ILE A 338 -0.65 1.67 -15.59
C ILE A 338 -0.55 1.89 -17.09
N ASP A 339 -0.32 0.81 -17.85
CA ASP A 339 0.00 0.91 -19.26
C ASP A 339 -0.50 -0.30 -20.07
N ALA A 340 -0.63 -0.11 -21.38
CA ALA A 340 -0.89 -1.17 -22.35
C ALA A 340 0.43 -1.68 -22.94
N VAL A 341 0.91 -2.83 -22.46
CA VAL A 341 2.10 -3.49 -23.00
C VAL A 341 1.85 -3.98 -24.43
N GLU A 342 0.69 -4.57 -24.66
CA GLU A 342 0.19 -4.96 -25.96
C GLU A 342 -1.27 -4.48 -26.07
N PRO A 343 -1.52 -3.33 -26.74
CA PRO A 343 -2.86 -2.78 -26.83
C PRO A 343 -3.90 -3.78 -27.32
N GLY A 344 -5.04 -3.84 -26.66
CA GLY A 344 -6.11 -4.82 -26.93
C GLY A 344 -5.90 -6.19 -26.29
N ARG A 345 -4.73 -6.50 -25.69
CA ARG A 345 -4.40 -7.85 -25.18
C ARG A 345 -3.74 -7.87 -23.80
N LEU A 346 -2.70 -7.08 -23.55
CA LEU A 346 -1.89 -7.12 -22.32
C LEU A 346 -1.70 -5.75 -21.71
N TYR A 347 -2.09 -5.64 -20.44
CA TYR A 347 -2.03 -4.43 -19.63
C TYR A 347 -1.35 -4.72 -18.31
N LEU A 348 -0.90 -3.66 -17.63
CA LEU A 348 -0.30 -3.76 -16.31
C LEU A 348 -0.75 -2.62 -15.39
N ALA A 349 -0.71 -2.91 -14.08
CA ALA A 349 -0.92 -1.95 -12.99
C ALA A 349 -0.01 -2.33 -11.82
N VAL A 350 1.19 -1.73 -11.73
CA VAL A 350 2.28 -2.18 -10.85
C VAL A 350 3.08 -1.00 -10.29
N GLY A 351 3.61 -1.14 -9.07
CA GLY A 351 4.48 -0.14 -8.44
C GLY A 351 3.73 0.77 -7.46
N GLY A 352 3.66 0.34 -6.22
CA GLY A 352 2.85 0.99 -5.18
C GLY A 352 3.54 2.08 -4.38
N HIS A 353 4.87 2.19 -4.44
CA HIS A 353 5.68 3.22 -3.76
C HIS A 353 5.40 3.40 -2.25
N GLY A 354 5.00 2.34 -1.53
CA GLY A 354 4.60 2.44 -0.12
C GLY A 354 3.29 3.22 0.13
N ARG A 355 2.67 3.80 -0.88
CA ARG A 355 1.49 4.67 -0.75
C ARG A 355 0.23 4.17 -1.46
N SER A 356 0.31 3.11 -2.26
CA SER A 356 -0.84 2.61 -3.02
C SER A 356 -2.01 2.10 -2.18
N ALA A 357 -1.83 1.82 -0.91
CA ALA A 357 -2.96 1.49 -0.03
C ALA A 357 -3.98 2.65 0.02
N LYS A 358 -3.50 3.90 0.13
CA LYS A 358 -4.33 5.10 0.22
C LYS A 358 -5.13 5.37 -1.07
N CYS A 359 -4.53 5.07 -2.23
CA CYS A 359 -5.10 5.34 -3.56
C CYS A 359 -5.34 4.07 -4.39
N ALA A 360 -5.45 2.90 -3.74
CA ALA A 360 -5.66 1.62 -4.42
C ALA A 360 -6.89 1.63 -5.33
N ASP A 361 -8.00 2.21 -4.87
CA ASP A 361 -9.22 2.27 -5.62
C ASP A 361 -9.10 3.08 -6.93
N PRO A 362 -8.68 4.35 -6.91
CA PRO A 362 -8.52 5.11 -8.16
C PRO A 362 -7.44 4.55 -9.07
N LEU A 363 -6.36 3.95 -8.56
CA LEU A 363 -5.38 3.26 -9.40
C LEU A 363 -5.99 2.05 -10.12
N GLY A 364 -6.79 1.26 -9.41
CA GLY A 364 -7.55 0.16 -10.01
C GLY A 364 -8.59 0.64 -11.03
N ALA A 365 -9.29 1.74 -10.75
CA ALA A 365 -10.23 2.35 -11.68
C ALA A 365 -9.55 2.84 -12.97
N LEU A 366 -8.38 3.47 -12.87
CA LEU A 366 -7.58 3.88 -14.03
C LEU A 366 -7.17 2.67 -14.87
N ALA A 367 -6.68 1.60 -14.24
CA ALA A 367 -6.31 0.36 -14.92
C ALA A 367 -7.52 -0.30 -15.60
N ALA A 368 -8.65 -0.37 -14.90
CA ALA A 368 -9.90 -0.91 -15.45
C ALA A 368 -10.39 -0.09 -16.65
N SER A 369 -10.34 1.23 -16.55
CA SER A 369 -10.72 2.14 -17.64
C SER A 369 -9.83 1.94 -18.86
N LEU A 370 -8.52 1.85 -18.70
CA LEU A 370 -7.57 1.58 -19.77
C LEU A 370 -7.86 0.23 -20.46
N VAL A 371 -8.10 -0.82 -19.67
CA VAL A 371 -8.42 -2.17 -20.19
C VAL A 371 -9.74 -2.18 -20.94
N ALA A 372 -10.78 -1.53 -20.40
CA ALA A 372 -12.11 -1.53 -21.00
C ALA A 372 -12.15 -0.76 -22.33
N ASN A 373 -11.46 0.37 -22.42
CA ASN A 373 -11.51 1.27 -23.57
C ASN A 373 -10.39 1.07 -24.60
N ASP A 374 -9.37 0.27 -24.30
CA ASP A 374 -8.13 0.14 -25.07
C ASP A 374 -7.39 1.48 -25.31
N ALA A 375 -7.70 2.48 -24.50
CA ALA A 375 -7.18 3.83 -24.59
C ALA A 375 -7.22 4.51 -23.23
N TRP A 376 -6.27 5.42 -23.00
CA TRP A 376 -6.31 6.30 -21.83
C TRP A 376 -7.36 7.40 -22.03
N VAL A 377 -8.41 7.39 -21.23
CA VAL A 377 -9.52 8.35 -21.32
C VAL A 377 -9.66 9.23 -20.07
N ASP A 378 -8.81 9.04 -19.06
CA ASP A 378 -8.79 9.84 -17.84
C ASP A 378 -8.09 11.21 -18.09
N PRO A 379 -8.53 12.30 -17.44
CA PRO A 379 -7.88 13.61 -17.55
C PRO A 379 -6.48 13.67 -16.92
N LEU A 380 -6.10 12.73 -16.07
CA LEU A 380 -4.71 12.64 -15.57
C LEU A 380 -3.75 12.31 -16.72
N PRO A 381 -2.53 12.85 -16.71
CA PRO A 381 -1.60 12.69 -17.83
C PRO A 381 -1.08 11.25 -17.92
N ALA A 382 -1.34 10.58 -19.05
CA ALA A 382 -1.00 9.19 -19.31
C ALA A 382 0.51 8.90 -19.19
N ASP A 383 1.35 9.83 -19.57
CA ASP A 383 2.81 9.71 -19.52
C ASP A 383 3.36 9.52 -18.11
N ARG A 384 2.65 10.02 -17.07
CA ARG A 384 3.00 9.82 -15.66
C ARG A 384 2.78 8.37 -15.18
N PHE A 385 2.06 7.56 -15.94
CA PHE A 385 1.76 6.15 -15.64
C PHE A 385 2.43 5.17 -16.59
N ARG A 386 3.16 5.66 -17.59
CA ARG A 386 3.77 4.85 -18.62
C ARG A 386 4.80 3.87 -18.06
N ALA A 387 4.73 2.62 -18.49
CA ALA A 387 5.70 1.60 -18.11
C ALA A 387 7.11 1.93 -18.63
N MET A 388 8.10 1.72 -17.77
CA MET A 388 9.51 1.74 -18.12
C MET A 388 10.10 0.34 -17.92
N TYR A 389 11.06 -0.02 -18.76
CA TYR A 389 11.67 -1.34 -18.76
C TYR A 389 13.12 -1.29 -18.25
N GLN A 390 13.63 -2.45 -17.82
CA GLN A 390 15.02 -2.54 -17.38
C GLN A 390 15.98 -1.98 -18.45
N GLY A 391 16.93 -1.14 -18.00
CA GLY A 391 17.88 -0.43 -18.87
C GLY A 391 17.39 0.92 -19.39
N GLU A 392 16.13 1.30 -19.15
CA GLU A 392 15.60 2.62 -19.54
C GLU A 392 15.69 3.68 -18.42
N VAL A 393 16.02 3.26 -17.20
CA VAL A 393 16.14 4.16 -16.03
C VAL A 393 17.62 4.35 -15.70
N GLU A 394 18.11 5.57 -15.88
CA GLU A 394 19.47 5.96 -15.49
C GLU A 394 19.52 6.42 -14.03
N ASP A 395 18.58 7.30 -13.65
CA ASP A 395 18.46 7.84 -12.28
C ASP A 395 17.13 7.43 -11.67
N TRP A 396 17.18 6.74 -10.53
CA TRP A 396 16.00 6.35 -9.81
C TRP A 396 15.54 7.47 -8.89
N PRO A 397 14.24 7.81 -8.85
CA PRO A 397 13.72 8.73 -7.85
C PRO A 397 13.96 8.16 -6.45
N CYS A 398 14.43 9.02 -5.56
CA CYS A 398 14.68 8.70 -4.15
C CYS A 398 13.40 8.44 -3.39
#